data_79f8ea39b4aecf1c1500fb3c6ee5f83a
#
_entry.id   79f8ea39b4aecf1c1500fb3c6ee5f83a
#
_cell.length_a   1.000
_cell.length_b   1.000
_cell.length_c   1.000
_cell.angle_alpha   90.00
_cell.angle_beta   90.00
_cell.angle_gamma   90.00
#
_symmetry.space_group_name_H-M   'P 1'
#
loop_
_entity.id
_entity.type
_entity.pdbx_description
1 polymer ?
#
loop_
_entity_poly.entity_id
_entity_poly.type
_entity_poly.pdbx_seq_one_letter_code
_entity_poly.pdbx_strand_id
1 'polypeptide(L)'
;MPVSLHPALESFLALLRCPTCGACLHPDRGALRCPAGHTFDISRHGYVSLLTGTRATSGDDAAMARARDRFLATGRYGPIRRIVAHLAADTVPGQSTVVDVGCGTGYYLAGVLDQLPDARGLGLDTSVRALRATARAHERAAAATWDVFRPLPLADGMADVVLDVFAPRNPSEFHRVLRPGGRLVVVRPTGRHLRELRSQVSGMVAIDPAKERRLHKVLAPFFEAAGTELVEYVTSLTRPEALDLVGMTPSARHLNGADLGDYGLVPDKVTVSVLATAYQPR
;
A
#
# COMPACT_ATOMS: atom_id res chain seq x y z
N MET A 1 -6.72 25.44 18.59
CA MET A 1 -5.28 25.12 18.65
C MET A 1 -4.80 24.89 17.23
N PRO A 2 -3.71 25.51 16.75
CA PRO A 2 -3.14 25.16 15.46
C PRO A 2 -2.80 23.67 15.50
N VAL A 3 -3.23 22.92 14.48
CA VAL A 3 -2.83 21.51 14.30
C VAL A 3 -1.33 21.54 14.00
N SER A 4 -0.49 21.10 14.93
CA SER A 4 0.94 20.95 14.67
C SER A 4 1.11 19.89 13.58
N LEU A 5 1.98 20.17 12.62
CA LEU A 5 2.30 19.21 11.58
C LEU A 5 2.92 17.96 12.22
N HIS A 6 2.47 16.78 11.80
CA HIS A 6 3.09 15.55 12.27
C HIS A 6 4.54 15.48 11.77
N PRO A 7 5.55 15.18 12.62
CA PRO A 7 6.95 15.20 12.21
C PRO A 7 7.28 14.37 10.98
N ALA A 8 6.64 13.19 10.84
CA ALA A 8 6.80 12.37 9.65
C ALA A 8 6.32 13.09 8.37
N LEU A 9 5.19 13.82 8.41
CA LEU A 9 4.71 14.58 7.26
C LEU A 9 5.61 15.77 6.94
N GLU A 10 6.14 16.43 7.97
CA GLU A 10 7.10 17.53 7.82
C GLU A 10 8.33 17.10 7.01
N SER A 11 8.85 15.90 7.27
CA SER A 11 10.00 15.35 6.55
C SER A 11 9.77 15.16 5.04
N PHE A 12 8.50 15.12 4.58
CA PHE A 12 8.13 14.98 3.18
C PHE A 12 7.79 16.29 2.46
N LEU A 13 7.73 17.43 3.14
CA LEU A 13 7.30 18.71 2.51
C LEU A 13 8.13 19.08 1.29
N ALA A 14 9.45 18.93 1.34
CA ALA A 14 10.34 19.23 0.22
C ALA A 14 10.09 18.31 -1.02
N LEU A 15 9.49 17.15 -0.82
CA LEU A 15 9.29 16.11 -1.82
C LEU A 15 7.87 16.11 -2.38
N LEU A 16 6.90 16.60 -1.59
CA LEU A 16 5.51 16.72 -2.02
C LEU A 16 5.34 17.82 -3.09
N ARG A 17 4.46 17.56 -4.03
CA ARG A 17 4.09 18.50 -5.09
C ARG A 17 2.58 18.75 -5.07
N CYS A 18 2.20 19.99 -5.35
CA CYS A 18 0.81 20.36 -5.51
C CYS A 18 0.17 19.54 -6.65
N PRO A 19 -0.85 18.73 -6.40
CA PRO A 19 -1.45 17.90 -7.43
C PRO A 19 -2.16 18.69 -8.54
N THR A 20 -2.38 20.00 -8.34
CA THR A 20 -3.05 20.85 -9.31
C THR A 20 -2.07 21.59 -10.22
N CYS A 21 -0.91 22.04 -9.68
CA CYS A 21 0.03 22.88 -10.45
C CYS A 21 1.50 22.44 -10.36
N GLY A 22 1.82 21.35 -9.67
CA GLY A 22 3.19 20.83 -9.54
C GLY A 22 4.12 21.63 -8.61
N ALA A 23 3.70 22.78 -8.09
CA ALA A 23 4.53 23.61 -7.21
C ALA A 23 4.76 22.96 -5.84
N CYS A 24 5.80 23.40 -5.12
CA CYS A 24 6.06 22.97 -3.74
C CYS A 24 4.91 23.31 -2.81
N LEU A 25 4.75 22.51 -1.76
CA LEU A 25 3.75 22.70 -0.72
C LEU A 25 4.41 23.20 0.57
N HIS A 26 3.75 24.13 1.26
CA HIS A 26 4.21 24.70 2.53
C HIS A 26 3.10 24.59 3.58
N PRO A 27 3.42 24.41 4.87
CA PRO A 27 2.42 24.40 5.94
C PRO A 27 1.76 25.76 6.08
N ASP A 28 0.42 25.77 6.18
CA ASP A 28 -0.37 26.97 6.46
C ASP A 28 -1.62 26.61 7.29
N ARG A 29 -1.61 26.97 8.58
CA ARG A 29 -2.75 26.88 9.52
C ARG A 29 -3.54 25.58 9.50
N GLY A 30 -2.85 24.42 9.55
CA GLY A 30 -3.49 23.10 9.55
C GLY A 30 -3.77 22.54 8.16
N ALA A 31 -3.20 23.14 7.13
CA ALA A 31 -3.25 22.70 5.75
C ALA A 31 -1.86 22.76 5.10
N LEU A 32 -1.72 22.18 3.92
CA LEU A 32 -0.61 22.44 3.00
C LEU A 32 -1.09 23.37 1.89
N ARG A 33 -0.30 24.37 1.54
CA ARG A 33 -0.63 25.35 0.52
C ARG A 33 0.50 25.53 -0.47
N CYS A 34 0.17 25.73 -1.76
CA CYS A 34 1.15 26.09 -2.78
C CYS A 34 1.14 27.60 -3.06
N PRO A 35 2.18 28.15 -3.73
CA PRO A 35 2.23 29.57 -4.10
C PRO A 35 1.05 30.05 -4.96
N ALA A 36 0.43 29.16 -5.75
CA ALA A 36 -0.76 29.46 -6.55
C ALA A 36 -2.08 29.44 -5.75
N GLY A 37 -2.01 29.23 -4.42
CA GLY A 37 -3.17 29.29 -3.53
C GLY A 37 -3.95 27.99 -3.36
N HIS A 38 -3.58 26.88 -4.02
CA HIS A 38 -4.25 25.59 -3.79
C HIS A 38 -3.94 25.10 -2.38
N THR A 39 -4.99 24.65 -1.68
CA THR A 39 -4.92 24.30 -0.25
C THR A 39 -5.42 22.86 -0.03
N PHE A 40 -4.74 22.11 0.84
CA PHE A 40 -4.98 20.72 1.13
C PHE A 40 -5.00 20.49 2.65
N ASP A 41 -6.15 20.12 3.18
CA ASP A 41 -6.35 19.98 4.62
C ASP A 41 -5.52 18.87 5.23
N ILE A 42 -4.94 19.13 6.39
CA ILE A 42 -4.31 18.13 7.23
C ILE A 42 -5.35 17.64 8.24
N SER A 43 -5.65 16.35 8.16
CA SER A 43 -6.59 15.73 9.08
C SER A 43 -6.03 15.72 10.51
N ARG A 44 -6.91 15.90 11.51
CA ARG A 44 -6.57 15.65 12.92
C ARG A 44 -6.03 14.24 13.19
N HIS A 45 -6.18 13.32 12.25
CA HIS A 45 -5.68 11.96 12.31
C HIS A 45 -4.28 11.77 11.70
N GLY A 46 -3.61 12.85 11.29
CA GLY A 46 -2.21 12.84 10.86
C GLY A 46 -1.96 12.61 9.35
N TYR A 47 -3.00 12.48 8.51
CA TYR A 47 -2.82 12.39 7.05
C TYR A 47 -3.20 13.70 6.36
N VAL A 48 -2.65 13.96 5.17
CA VAL A 48 -3.03 15.10 4.32
C VAL A 48 -3.97 14.67 3.20
N SER A 49 -5.00 15.50 2.93
CA SER A 49 -6.01 15.28 1.89
C SER A 49 -5.56 15.89 0.55
N LEU A 50 -4.69 15.18 -0.20
CA LEU A 50 -4.19 15.65 -1.50
C LEU A 50 -5.16 15.33 -2.65
N LEU A 51 -5.98 14.29 -2.52
CA LEU A 51 -6.92 13.89 -3.55
C LEU A 51 -8.11 14.85 -3.58
N THR A 52 -8.20 15.61 -4.66
CA THR A 52 -9.29 16.57 -4.91
C THR A 52 -10.17 16.11 -6.08
N GLY A 53 -11.44 16.55 -6.10
CA GLY A 53 -12.37 16.29 -7.20
C GLY A 53 -13.13 14.97 -7.07
N THR A 54 -13.41 14.32 -8.21
CA THR A 54 -14.25 13.13 -8.31
C THR A 54 -13.75 11.96 -7.46
N ARG A 55 -14.71 11.17 -7.00
CA ARG A 55 -14.51 9.96 -6.19
C ARG A 55 -13.42 9.06 -6.80
N ALA A 56 -12.50 8.57 -5.99
CA ALA A 56 -11.50 7.59 -6.40
C ALA A 56 -12.17 6.33 -6.95
N THR A 57 -11.60 5.76 -8.00
CA THR A 57 -12.15 4.60 -8.71
C THR A 57 -11.93 3.28 -7.98
N SER A 58 -11.05 3.26 -6.99
CA SER A 58 -10.70 2.06 -6.21
C SER A 58 -10.34 2.44 -4.77
N GLY A 59 -10.30 1.48 -3.88
CA GLY A 59 -9.92 1.64 -2.48
C GLY A 59 -10.84 0.88 -1.55
N ASP A 60 -10.34 0.51 -0.38
CA ASP A 60 -11.14 -0.15 0.65
C ASP A 60 -12.20 0.80 1.20
N ASP A 61 -13.42 0.33 1.35
CA ASP A 61 -14.42 1.00 2.18
C ASP A 61 -14.07 0.88 3.69
N ALA A 62 -14.89 1.47 4.54
CA ALA A 62 -14.61 1.46 5.98
C ALA A 62 -14.69 0.06 6.62
N ALA A 63 -15.48 -0.85 6.08
CA ALA A 63 -15.60 -2.23 6.58
C ALA A 63 -14.38 -3.06 6.15
N MET A 64 -14.00 -2.97 4.88
CA MET A 64 -12.80 -3.62 4.32
C MET A 64 -11.53 -3.15 5.05
N ALA A 65 -11.37 -1.84 5.26
CA ALA A 65 -10.21 -1.30 5.98
C ALA A 65 -10.14 -1.79 7.45
N ARG A 66 -11.29 -1.93 8.13
CA ARG A 66 -11.33 -2.51 9.49
C ARG A 66 -11.00 -4.01 9.50
N ALA A 67 -11.53 -4.78 8.56
CA ALA A 67 -11.24 -6.21 8.43
C ALA A 67 -9.74 -6.42 8.16
N ARG A 68 -9.15 -5.62 7.27
CA ARG A 68 -7.71 -5.61 6.98
C ARG A 68 -6.87 -5.31 8.20
N ASP A 69 -7.23 -4.28 8.96
CA ASP A 69 -6.52 -3.88 10.18
C ASP A 69 -6.50 -5.02 11.21
N ARG A 70 -7.68 -5.62 11.49
CA ARG A 70 -7.78 -6.75 12.41
C ARG A 70 -7.01 -7.97 11.92
N PHE A 71 -7.17 -8.35 10.66
CA PHE A 71 -6.48 -9.52 10.11
C PHE A 71 -4.96 -9.37 10.12
N LEU A 72 -4.44 -8.23 9.68
CA LEU A 72 -3.00 -8.00 9.64
C LEU A 72 -2.39 -7.94 11.05
N ALA A 73 -3.15 -7.44 12.06
CA ALA A 73 -2.74 -7.44 13.46
C ALA A 73 -2.55 -8.85 14.05
N THR A 74 -3.17 -9.89 13.45
CA THR A 74 -2.95 -11.30 13.88
C THR A 74 -1.55 -11.82 13.57
N GLY A 75 -0.79 -11.13 12.72
CA GLY A 75 0.54 -11.54 12.26
C GLY A 75 0.55 -12.70 11.24
N ARG A 76 -0.62 -13.18 10.78
CA ARG A 76 -0.71 -14.28 9.80
C ARG A 76 0.00 -13.97 8.48
N TYR A 77 0.12 -12.69 8.11
CA TYR A 77 0.88 -12.20 6.95
C TYR A 77 2.31 -11.73 7.32
N GLY A 78 2.80 -12.06 8.50
CA GLY A 78 4.16 -11.78 8.95
C GLY A 78 5.26 -12.25 7.98
N PRO A 79 5.20 -13.45 7.39
CA PRO A 79 6.18 -13.86 6.39
C PRO A 79 6.23 -12.93 5.16
N ILE A 80 5.07 -12.44 4.69
CA ILE A 80 5.02 -11.47 3.57
C ILE A 80 5.64 -10.12 4.02
N ARG A 81 5.32 -9.65 5.23
CA ARG A 81 5.89 -8.40 5.78
C ARG A 81 7.41 -8.47 5.84
N ARG A 82 7.96 -9.61 6.30
CA ARG A 82 9.42 -9.81 6.39
C ARG A 82 10.12 -9.79 5.03
N ILE A 83 9.56 -10.48 4.03
CA ILE A 83 10.18 -10.49 2.70
C ILE A 83 10.11 -9.12 2.01
N VAL A 84 9.01 -8.37 2.17
CA VAL A 84 8.90 -6.99 1.69
C VAL A 84 9.98 -6.11 2.32
N ALA A 85 10.15 -6.19 3.64
CA ALA A 85 11.17 -5.43 4.35
C ALA A 85 12.59 -5.82 3.93
N HIS A 86 12.86 -7.12 3.76
CA HIS A 86 14.15 -7.63 3.28
C HIS A 86 14.48 -7.10 1.88
N LEU A 87 13.56 -7.28 0.90
CA LEU A 87 13.76 -6.82 -0.47
C LEU A 87 13.89 -5.29 -0.57
N ALA A 88 13.23 -4.54 0.32
CA ALA A 88 13.37 -3.10 0.39
C ALA A 88 14.74 -2.66 0.94
N ALA A 89 15.30 -3.40 1.90
CA ALA A 89 16.54 -3.04 2.58
C ALA A 89 17.83 -3.41 1.82
N ASP A 90 17.76 -4.33 0.88
CA ASP A 90 18.92 -5.00 0.26
C ASP A 90 19.93 -4.08 -0.49
N THR A 91 19.62 -2.82 -0.75
CA THR A 91 20.51 -1.89 -1.48
C THR A 91 20.34 -0.43 -1.09
N VAL A 92 19.72 -0.15 0.04
CA VAL A 92 19.29 1.21 0.37
C VAL A 92 20.23 1.85 1.39
N PRO A 93 20.78 3.06 1.14
CA PRO A 93 21.62 3.77 2.11
C PRO A 93 20.81 4.22 3.33
N GLY A 94 21.50 4.54 4.45
CA GLY A 94 20.89 4.81 5.74
C GLY A 94 19.70 5.77 5.71
N GLN A 95 19.85 7.00 5.22
CA GLN A 95 18.74 7.96 5.09
C GLN A 95 17.95 7.71 3.80
N SER A 96 16.89 6.95 3.89
CA SER A 96 16.12 6.50 2.73
C SER A 96 14.68 7.00 2.74
N THR A 97 14.14 7.19 1.56
CA THR A 97 12.74 7.56 1.35
C THR A 97 11.96 6.38 0.76
N VAL A 98 10.98 5.89 1.51
CA VAL A 98 10.11 4.78 1.11
C VAL A 98 8.73 5.32 0.79
N VAL A 99 8.20 4.98 -0.38
CA VAL A 99 6.82 5.32 -0.79
C VAL A 99 6.02 4.04 -0.96
N ASP A 100 4.94 3.89 -0.20
CA ASP A 100 4.02 2.75 -0.29
C ASP A 100 2.74 3.17 -1.01
N VAL A 101 2.54 2.66 -2.22
CA VAL A 101 1.42 3.06 -3.10
C VAL A 101 0.30 2.03 -3.00
N GLY A 102 -0.88 2.47 -2.53
CA GLY A 102 -1.94 1.59 -2.08
C GLY A 102 -1.62 0.98 -0.71
N CYS A 103 -1.08 1.80 0.20
CA CYS A 103 -0.51 1.36 1.48
C CYS A 103 -1.50 0.70 2.44
N GLY A 104 -2.81 0.83 2.19
CA GLY A 104 -3.84 0.33 3.09
C GLY A 104 -3.66 0.88 4.50
N THR A 105 -3.47 0.00 5.49
CA THR A 105 -3.27 0.37 6.90
C THR A 105 -1.82 0.67 7.28
N GLY A 106 -0.88 0.68 6.31
CA GLY A 106 0.54 0.94 6.56
C GLY A 106 1.33 -0.25 7.11
N TYR A 107 0.74 -1.45 7.11
CA TYR A 107 1.34 -2.65 7.71
C TYR A 107 2.69 -3.02 7.11
N TYR A 108 2.81 -2.95 5.79
CA TYR A 108 4.07 -3.27 5.08
C TYR A 108 5.06 -2.12 5.19
N LEU A 109 4.60 -0.88 5.06
CA LEU A 109 5.42 0.31 5.24
C LEU A 109 6.08 0.32 6.62
N ALA A 110 5.32 0.07 7.69
CA ALA A 110 5.86 -0.02 9.05
C ALA A 110 6.92 -1.13 9.16
N GLY A 111 6.71 -2.29 8.50
CA GLY A 111 7.70 -3.37 8.47
C GLY A 111 9.02 -3.00 7.81
N VAL A 112 8.97 -2.20 6.76
CA VAL A 112 10.17 -1.67 6.10
C VAL A 112 10.88 -0.64 7.01
N LEU A 113 10.11 0.26 7.64
CA LEU A 113 10.67 1.27 8.55
C LEU A 113 11.29 0.66 9.81
N ASP A 114 10.73 -0.45 10.33
CA ASP A 114 11.35 -1.19 11.44
C ASP A 114 12.75 -1.73 11.07
N GLN A 115 12.94 -2.13 9.81
CA GLN A 115 14.21 -2.68 9.34
C GLN A 115 15.21 -1.61 8.88
N LEU A 116 14.72 -0.42 8.51
CA LEU A 116 15.51 0.72 8.06
C LEU A 116 15.41 1.87 9.06
N PRO A 117 16.26 1.93 10.10
CA PRO A 117 16.10 2.87 11.22
C PRO A 117 16.17 4.34 10.82
N ASP A 118 16.91 4.68 9.77
CA ASP A 118 17.08 6.06 9.28
C ASP A 118 16.12 6.43 8.13
N ALA A 119 15.28 5.49 7.68
CA ALA A 119 14.33 5.72 6.59
C ALA A 119 13.09 6.47 7.08
N ARG A 120 12.51 7.27 6.19
CA ARG A 120 11.18 7.87 6.31
C ARG A 120 10.22 7.24 5.31
N GLY A 121 8.94 7.11 5.66
CA GLY A 121 7.93 6.47 4.83
C GLY A 121 6.75 7.37 4.51
N LEU A 122 6.23 7.28 3.29
CA LEU A 122 4.98 7.92 2.87
C LEU A 122 4.03 6.86 2.33
N GLY A 123 2.89 6.68 3.00
CA GLY A 123 1.80 5.87 2.50
C GLY A 123 0.79 6.69 1.70
N LEU A 124 0.46 6.21 0.50
CA LEU A 124 -0.55 6.77 -0.39
C LEU A 124 -1.70 5.78 -0.56
N ASP A 125 -2.94 6.22 -0.29
CA ASP A 125 -4.14 5.40 -0.47
C ASP A 125 -5.36 6.28 -0.73
N THR A 126 -6.41 5.73 -1.31
CA THR A 126 -7.69 6.42 -1.49
C THR A 126 -8.59 6.31 -0.27
N SER A 127 -8.38 5.31 0.58
CA SER A 127 -9.18 5.02 1.76
C SER A 127 -8.76 5.87 2.96
N VAL A 128 -9.54 6.89 3.27
CA VAL A 128 -9.35 7.74 4.47
C VAL A 128 -9.32 6.90 5.74
N ARG A 129 -10.10 5.81 5.81
CA ARG A 129 -10.10 4.92 6.98
C ARG A 129 -8.77 4.20 7.15
N ALA A 130 -8.22 3.69 6.06
CA ALA A 130 -6.92 3.02 6.04
C ALA A 130 -5.79 4.01 6.41
N LEU A 131 -5.79 5.21 5.84
CA LEU A 131 -4.78 6.24 6.12
C LEU A 131 -4.75 6.71 7.58
N ARG A 132 -5.88 6.65 8.30
CA ARG A 132 -5.89 6.88 9.76
C ARG A 132 -5.08 5.82 10.53
N ALA A 133 -5.02 4.60 10.04
CA ALA A 133 -4.17 3.56 10.60
C ALA A 133 -2.72 3.78 10.17
N THR A 134 -2.46 4.07 8.88
CA THR A 134 -1.13 4.34 8.35
C THR A 134 -0.41 5.46 9.09
N ALA A 135 -1.10 6.57 9.38
CA ALA A 135 -0.53 7.70 10.13
C ALA A 135 -0.14 7.36 11.58
N ARG A 136 -0.53 6.19 12.08
CA ARG A 136 -0.19 5.68 13.42
C ARG A 136 0.63 4.38 13.39
N ALA A 137 0.84 3.84 12.19
CA ALA A 137 1.52 2.54 12.03
C ALA A 137 3.00 2.60 12.43
N HIS A 138 3.63 3.76 12.28
CA HIS A 138 5.02 4.00 12.66
C HIS A 138 5.28 5.51 12.82
N GLU A 139 6.15 5.91 13.75
CA GLU A 139 6.47 7.34 14.04
C GLU A 139 7.05 8.08 12.83
N ARG A 140 7.74 7.37 11.93
CA ARG A 140 8.35 7.90 10.69
C ARG A 140 7.46 7.69 9.45
N ALA A 141 6.20 7.28 9.62
CA ALA A 141 5.25 7.09 8.53
C ALA A 141 4.35 8.31 8.37
N ALA A 142 4.47 9.01 7.25
CA ALA A 142 3.51 9.99 6.77
C ALA A 142 2.41 9.31 5.95
N ALA A 143 1.26 9.98 5.80
CA ALA A 143 0.13 9.46 5.03
C ALA A 143 -0.56 10.56 4.22
N ALA A 144 -0.98 10.24 3.00
CA ALA A 144 -1.72 11.17 2.15
C ALA A 144 -2.78 10.45 1.31
N THR A 145 -3.93 11.12 1.08
CA THR A 145 -4.92 10.58 0.13
C THR A 145 -4.42 10.72 -1.28
N TRP A 146 -4.38 9.60 -2.03
CA TRP A 146 -4.04 9.64 -3.44
C TRP A 146 -4.59 8.45 -4.22
N ASP A 147 -4.85 8.67 -5.52
CA ASP A 147 -5.23 7.61 -6.46
C ASP A 147 -4.01 7.27 -7.33
N VAL A 148 -3.57 6.02 -7.27
CA VAL A 148 -2.39 5.51 -7.99
C VAL A 148 -2.47 5.71 -9.52
N PHE A 149 -3.68 5.77 -10.08
CA PHE A 149 -3.88 5.98 -11.51
C PHE A 149 -3.64 7.42 -11.96
N ARG A 150 -3.43 8.34 -11.03
CA ARG A 150 -3.05 9.75 -11.31
C ARG A 150 -1.53 9.91 -11.20
N PRO A 151 -0.95 10.96 -11.81
CA PRO A 151 0.43 11.34 -11.56
C PRO A 151 0.68 11.52 -10.07
N LEU A 152 1.68 10.84 -9.50
CA LEU A 152 1.96 10.90 -8.06
C LEU A 152 2.35 12.33 -7.64
N PRO A 153 1.83 12.84 -6.50
CA PRO A 153 2.09 14.22 -6.04
C PRO A 153 3.48 14.34 -5.40
N LEU A 154 4.50 13.90 -6.12
CA LEU A 154 5.87 13.74 -5.65
C LEU A 154 6.85 14.26 -6.71
N ALA A 155 7.98 14.79 -6.25
CA ALA A 155 9.08 15.16 -7.11
C ALA A 155 9.69 13.94 -7.83
N ASP A 156 10.33 14.18 -8.96
CA ASP A 156 11.06 13.15 -9.72
C ASP A 156 12.29 12.68 -8.94
N GLY A 157 12.62 11.40 -9.05
CA GLY A 157 13.85 10.81 -8.53
C GLY A 157 14.05 10.94 -7.01
N MET A 158 12.95 11.01 -6.23
CA MET A 158 13.03 11.26 -4.79
C MET A 158 12.94 10.00 -3.93
N ALA A 159 12.41 8.91 -4.45
CA ALA A 159 12.21 7.68 -3.71
C ALA A 159 13.37 6.71 -3.88
N ASP A 160 13.85 6.17 -2.77
CA ASP A 160 14.80 5.05 -2.75
C ASP A 160 14.09 3.72 -2.98
N VAL A 161 12.89 3.61 -2.39
CA VAL A 161 12.05 2.42 -2.50
C VAL A 161 10.61 2.84 -2.79
N VAL A 162 10.00 2.15 -3.76
CA VAL A 162 8.53 2.15 -3.97
C VAL A 162 8.00 0.76 -3.63
N LEU A 163 6.97 0.69 -2.80
CA LEU A 163 6.24 -0.53 -2.49
C LEU A 163 4.92 -0.56 -3.27
N ASP A 164 4.59 -1.71 -3.85
CA ASP A 164 3.30 -2.05 -4.45
C ASP A 164 2.87 -3.44 -3.95
N VAL A 165 2.19 -3.49 -2.82
CA VAL A 165 1.80 -4.75 -2.17
C VAL A 165 0.30 -4.96 -2.33
N PHE A 166 -0.10 -5.89 -3.20
CA PHE A 166 -1.51 -6.18 -3.55
C PHE A 166 -2.28 -4.97 -4.11
N ALA A 167 -1.59 -3.96 -4.61
CA ALA A 167 -2.17 -2.70 -5.05
C ALA A 167 -2.25 -2.58 -6.59
N PRO A 168 -3.03 -1.63 -7.12
CA PRO A 168 -2.98 -1.25 -8.52
C PRO A 168 -1.64 -0.57 -8.86
N ARG A 169 -1.25 -0.58 -10.14
CA ARG A 169 0.08 -0.16 -10.59
C ARG A 169 0.03 0.99 -11.59
N ASN A 170 1.01 1.89 -11.46
CA ASN A 170 1.30 2.96 -12.40
C ASN A 170 2.82 2.98 -12.69
N PRO A 171 3.32 2.08 -13.56
CA PRO A 171 4.76 1.87 -13.73
C PRO A 171 5.53 3.10 -14.18
N SER A 172 4.96 3.94 -15.05
CA SER A 172 5.61 5.19 -15.46
C SER A 172 5.84 6.15 -14.31
N GLU A 173 4.87 6.26 -13.40
CA GLU A 173 4.98 7.11 -12.22
C GLU A 173 5.91 6.51 -11.17
N PHE A 174 5.88 5.18 -10.99
CA PHE A 174 6.85 4.51 -10.11
C PHE A 174 8.29 4.73 -10.59
N HIS A 175 8.51 4.64 -11.91
CA HIS A 175 9.81 4.93 -12.51
C HIS A 175 10.19 6.40 -12.35
N ARG A 176 9.28 7.35 -12.58
CA ARG A 176 9.53 8.79 -12.45
C ARG A 176 9.97 9.18 -11.04
N VAL A 177 9.31 8.64 -10.01
CA VAL A 177 9.61 9.02 -8.61
C VAL A 177 10.80 8.29 -8.03
N LEU A 178 11.17 7.12 -8.56
CA LEU A 178 12.36 6.40 -8.14
C LEU A 178 13.64 7.12 -8.62
N ARG A 179 14.61 7.22 -7.73
CA ARG A 179 15.96 7.68 -8.11
C ARG A 179 16.69 6.60 -8.93
N PRO A 180 17.72 6.97 -9.70
CA PRO A 180 18.64 5.98 -10.27
C PRO A 180 19.21 5.08 -9.17
N GLY A 181 19.16 3.76 -9.38
CA GLY A 181 19.55 2.76 -8.39
C GLY A 181 18.51 2.51 -7.27
N GLY A 182 17.36 3.17 -7.31
CA GLY A 182 16.23 2.89 -6.43
C GLY A 182 15.59 1.54 -6.73
N ARG A 183 14.62 1.12 -5.90
CA ARG A 183 14.01 -0.21 -5.99
C ARG A 183 12.48 -0.15 -5.94
N LEU A 184 11.84 -0.88 -6.84
CA LEU A 184 10.40 -1.17 -6.76
C LEU A 184 10.20 -2.59 -6.22
N VAL A 185 9.48 -2.73 -5.11
CA VAL A 185 9.09 -4.03 -4.54
C VAL A 185 7.62 -4.30 -4.84
N VAL A 186 7.34 -5.35 -5.58
CA VAL A 186 5.97 -5.73 -5.98
C VAL A 186 5.62 -7.08 -5.34
N VAL A 187 4.49 -7.13 -4.63
CA VAL A 187 3.93 -8.39 -4.12
C VAL A 187 2.60 -8.69 -4.81
N ARG A 188 2.47 -9.90 -5.29
CA ARG A 188 1.26 -10.38 -5.97
C ARG A 188 0.89 -11.81 -5.58
N PRO A 189 -0.40 -12.16 -5.52
CA PRO A 189 -0.81 -13.52 -5.24
C PRO A 189 -0.51 -14.44 -6.42
N THR A 190 -0.15 -15.71 -6.11
CA THR A 190 -0.11 -16.80 -7.10
C THR A 190 -1.50 -17.43 -7.26
N GLY A 191 -1.67 -18.29 -8.26
CA GLY A 191 -2.90 -19.08 -8.43
C GLY A 191 -3.27 -19.94 -7.22
N ARG A 192 -2.31 -20.24 -6.31
CA ARG A 192 -2.52 -21.06 -5.10
C ARG A 192 -2.95 -20.24 -3.88
N HIS A 193 -2.79 -18.90 -3.94
CA HIS A 193 -3.11 -18.04 -2.80
C HIS A 193 -4.58 -18.13 -2.41
N LEU A 194 -4.86 -18.49 -1.15
CA LEU A 194 -6.21 -18.64 -0.56
C LEU A 194 -7.11 -19.62 -1.34
N ARG A 195 -6.54 -20.67 -1.92
CA ARG A 195 -7.31 -21.64 -2.74
C ARG A 195 -8.43 -22.31 -1.96
N GLU A 196 -8.23 -22.58 -0.66
CA GLU A 196 -9.21 -23.23 0.21
C GLU A 196 -10.42 -22.30 0.44
N LEU A 197 -10.19 -21.01 0.68
CA LEU A 197 -11.26 -20.00 0.76
C LEU A 197 -12.00 -19.87 -0.56
N ARG A 198 -11.28 -19.80 -1.70
CA ARG A 198 -11.92 -19.69 -3.01
C ARG A 198 -12.75 -20.90 -3.40
N SER A 199 -12.41 -22.09 -2.89
CA SER A 199 -13.22 -23.31 -3.14
C SER A 199 -14.50 -23.38 -2.31
N GLN A 200 -14.54 -22.72 -1.15
CA GLN A 200 -15.65 -22.80 -0.20
C GLN A 200 -16.53 -21.54 -0.21
N VAL A 201 -15.96 -20.37 -0.49
CA VAL A 201 -16.69 -19.10 -0.52
C VAL A 201 -17.08 -18.77 -1.96
N SER A 202 -18.35 -18.97 -2.31
CA SER A 202 -18.89 -18.59 -3.62
C SER A 202 -18.77 -17.08 -3.81
N GLY A 203 -18.38 -16.64 -5.02
CA GLY A 203 -18.18 -15.20 -5.33
C GLY A 203 -16.77 -14.67 -5.07
N MET A 204 -15.84 -15.46 -4.54
CA MET A 204 -14.44 -15.05 -4.50
C MET A 204 -13.85 -15.01 -5.91
N VAL A 205 -13.22 -13.86 -6.22
CA VAL A 205 -12.60 -13.61 -7.53
C VAL A 205 -11.45 -14.59 -7.79
N ALA A 206 -11.52 -15.29 -8.93
CA ALA A 206 -10.44 -16.16 -9.37
C ALA A 206 -9.17 -15.34 -9.73
N ILE A 207 -8.01 -15.91 -9.44
CA ILE A 207 -6.74 -15.30 -9.85
C ILE A 207 -6.51 -15.67 -11.33
N ASP A 208 -6.53 -14.66 -12.18
CA ASP A 208 -6.30 -14.85 -13.61
C ASP A 208 -4.84 -15.24 -13.89
N PRO A 209 -4.58 -16.42 -14.49
CA PRO A 209 -3.22 -16.86 -14.83
C PRO A 209 -2.49 -15.91 -15.80
N ALA A 210 -3.23 -15.17 -16.63
CA ALA A 210 -2.65 -14.20 -17.56
C ALA A 210 -2.17 -12.91 -16.85
N LYS A 211 -2.56 -12.69 -15.61
CA LYS A 211 -2.18 -11.48 -14.84
C LYS A 211 -0.66 -11.34 -14.70
N GLU A 212 0.06 -12.45 -14.60
CA GLU A 212 1.52 -12.46 -14.53
C GLU A 212 2.17 -11.94 -15.82
N ARG A 213 1.75 -12.48 -16.97
CA ARG A 213 2.27 -12.03 -18.28
C ARG A 213 1.94 -10.56 -18.54
N ARG A 214 0.72 -10.13 -18.15
CA ARG A 214 0.32 -8.72 -18.27
C ARG A 214 1.18 -7.81 -17.37
N LEU A 215 1.45 -8.23 -16.13
CA LEU A 215 2.32 -7.49 -15.23
C LEU A 215 3.71 -7.31 -15.81
N HIS A 216 4.32 -8.40 -16.27
CA HIS A 216 5.65 -8.34 -16.89
C HIS A 216 5.67 -7.40 -18.08
N LYS A 217 4.67 -7.50 -18.99
CA LYS A 217 4.55 -6.64 -20.17
C LYS A 217 4.44 -5.15 -19.82
N VAL A 218 3.75 -4.81 -18.74
CA VAL A 218 3.52 -3.42 -18.32
C VAL A 218 4.73 -2.84 -17.58
N LEU A 219 5.48 -3.66 -16.82
CA LEU A 219 6.68 -3.23 -16.10
C LEU A 219 7.94 -3.21 -16.97
N ALA A 220 8.07 -4.12 -17.90
CA ALA A 220 9.28 -4.32 -18.72
C ALA A 220 9.82 -3.06 -19.44
N PRO A 221 8.98 -2.09 -19.90
CA PRO A 221 9.49 -0.85 -20.49
C PRO A 221 10.27 0.04 -19.50
N PHE A 222 10.00 -0.09 -18.22
CA PHE A 222 10.51 0.81 -17.17
C PHE A 222 11.46 0.11 -16.20
N PHE A 223 11.32 -1.23 -16.04
CA PHE A 223 11.96 -1.97 -14.98
C PHE A 223 12.54 -3.29 -15.45
N GLU A 224 13.61 -3.70 -14.77
CA GLU A 224 14.20 -5.03 -14.88
C GLU A 224 14.06 -5.76 -13.53
N ALA A 225 13.69 -7.05 -13.57
CA ALA A 225 13.59 -7.85 -12.33
C ALA A 225 15.00 -8.17 -11.81
N ALA A 226 15.26 -7.77 -10.56
CA ALA A 226 16.53 -8.02 -9.87
C ALA A 226 16.50 -9.31 -9.04
N GLY A 227 15.30 -9.75 -8.60
CA GLY A 227 15.11 -10.98 -7.86
C GLY A 227 13.63 -11.24 -7.61
N THR A 228 13.23 -12.51 -7.56
CA THR A 228 11.87 -12.94 -7.25
C THR A 228 11.90 -14.05 -6.24
N GLU A 229 11.10 -13.91 -5.18
CA GLU A 229 10.94 -14.92 -4.14
C GLU A 229 9.50 -15.41 -4.06
N LEU A 230 9.34 -16.73 -3.96
CA LEU A 230 8.05 -17.36 -3.66
C LEU A 230 7.92 -17.49 -2.14
N VAL A 231 6.93 -16.85 -1.57
CA VAL A 231 6.53 -17.02 -0.18
C VAL A 231 5.26 -17.87 -0.14
N GLU A 232 5.41 -19.13 0.26
CA GLU A 232 4.29 -20.06 0.33
C GLU A 232 4.29 -20.81 1.66
N TYR A 233 3.16 -20.78 2.36
CA TYR A 233 2.94 -21.49 3.62
C TYR A 233 1.46 -21.72 3.87
N VAL A 234 1.16 -22.65 4.79
CA VAL A 234 -0.19 -22.87 5.32
C VAL A 234 -0.29 -22.20 6.69
N THR A 235 -1.37 -21.47 6.92
CA THR A 235 -1.66 -20.88 8.23
C THR A 235 -3.03 -21.31 8.72
N SER A 236 -3.15 -21.55 10.03
CA SER A 236 -4.44 -21.83 10.67
C SER A 236 -5.16 -20.51 10.98
N LEU A 237 -6.47 -20.51 10.80
CA LEU A 237 -7.33 -19.36 11.07
C LEU A 237 -8.43 -19.75 12.03
N THR A 238 -8.75 -18.85 12.94
CA THR A 238 -10.03 -18.89 13.62
C THR A 238 -11.15 -18.40 12.68
N ARG A 239 -12.40 -18.71 12.99
CA ARG A 239 -13.55 -18.23 12.18
C ARG A 239 -13.57 -16.69 12.02
N PRO A 240 -13.35 -15.85 13.06
CA PRO A 240 -13.25 -14.41 12.89
C PRO A 240 -12.10 -13.98 11.97
N GLU A 241 -10.93 -14.59 12.07
CA GLU A 241 -9.78 -14.30 11.20
C GLU A 241 -10.08 -14.65 9.73
N ALA A 242 -10.79 -15.77 9.48
CA ALA A 242 -11.18 -16.15 8.11
C ALA A 242 -12.20 -15.15 7.52
N LEU A 243 -13.17 -14.70 8.31
CA LEU A 243 -14.12 -13.66 7.89
C LEU A 243 -13.41 -12.32 7.62
N ASP A 244 -12.47 -11.90 8.45
CA ASP A 244 -11.67 -10.70 8.22
C ASP A 244 -10.78 -10.85 6.97
N LEU A 245 -10.19 -12.02 6.74
CA LEU A 245 -9.41 -12.29 5.54
C LEU A 245 -10.25 -12.18 4.27
N VAL A 246 -11.46 -12.74 4.24
CA VAL A 246 -12.40 -12.57 3.12
C VAL A 246 -12.82 -11.09 3.01
N GLY A 247 -13.17 -10.46 4.11
CA GLY A 247 -13.65 -9.08 4.20
C GLY A 247 -12.64 -8.03 3.73
N MET A 248 -11.34 -8.34 3.75
CA MET A 248 -10.31 -7.44 3.26
C MET A 248 -9.94 -7.65 1.78
N THR A 249 -10.51 -8.66 1.11
CA THR A 249 -10.24 -8.91 -0.31
C THR A 249 -11.15 -8.08 -1.22
N PRO A 250 -10.78 -7.86 -2.49
CA PRO A 250 -11.68 -7.22 -3.47
C PRO A 250 -13.03 -7.95 -3.62
N SER A 251 -13.09 -9.24 -3.32
CA SER A 251 -14.31 -10.05 -3.38
C SER A 251 -15.36 -9.57 -2.38
N ALA A 252 -14.97 -8.96 -1.26
CA ALA A 252 -15.89 -8.44 -0.24
C ALA A 252 -16.93 -7.45 -0.79
N ARG A 253 -16.64 -6.78 -1.92
CA ARG A 253 -17.56 -5.85 -2.57
C ARG A 253 -18.74 -6.55 -3.27
N HIS A 254 -18.59 -7.83 -3.56
CA HIS A 254 -19.59 -8.66 -4.26
C HIS A 254 -20.30 -9.64 -3.30
N LEU A 255 -19.85 -9.70 -2.05
CA LEU A 255 -20.41 -10.54 -1.01
C LEU A 255 -21.34 -9.71 -0.13
N ASN A 256 -22.61 -10.09 -0.05
CA ASN A 256 -23.55 -9.46 0.89
C ASN A 256 -23.20 -9.86 2.33
N GLY A 257 -23.41 -8.98 3.30
CA GLY A 257 -23.10 -9.26 4.71
C GLY A 257 -23.84 -10.49 5.27
N ALA A 258 -24.99 -10.84 4.72
CA ALA A 258 -25.73 -12.08 5.01
C ALA A 258 -24.96 -13.34 4.53
N ASP A 259 -24.31 -13.25 3.36
CA ASP A 259 -23.52 -14.36 2.82
C ASP A 259 -22.32 -14.69 3.71
N LEU A 260 -21.69 -13.69 4.35
CA LEU A 260 -20.58 -13.90 5.27
C LEU A 260 -21.00 -14.55 6.61
N GLY A 261 -22.27 -14.41 7.01
CA GLY A 261 -22.84 -15.05 8.20
C GLY A 261 -23.26 -16.52 7.99
N ASP A 262 -23.69 -16.87 6.77
CA ASP A 262 -24.21 -18.19 6.40
C ASP A 262 -23.12 -19.19 5.93
N TYR A 263 -21.85 -18.76 5.79
CA TYR A 263 -20.76 -19.70 5.51
C TYR A 263 -20.54 -20.65 6.68
N GLY A 264 -21.29 -21.73 6.71
CA GLY A 264 -21.21 -22.78 7.72
C GLY A 264 -19.83 -23.43 7.83
N LEU A 265 -18.99 -23.30 6.79
CA LEU A 265 -17.66 -23.93 6.68
C LEU A 265 -16.67 -22.94 6.08
N VAL A 266 -16.13 -22.03 6.90
CA VAL A 266 -14.88 -21.34 6.54
C VAL A 266 -13.71 -22.28 6.87
N PRO A 267 -12.72 -22.46 5.98
CA PRO A 267 -11.59 -23.34 6.27
C PRO A 267 -10.79 -22.81 7.48
N ASP A 268 -10.42 -23.75 8.34
CA ASP A 268 -9.53 -23.48 9.49
C ASP A 268 -8.04 -23.35 9.08
N LYS A 269 -7.73 -23.71 7.83
CA LYS A 269 -6.40 -23.61 7.23
C LYS A 269 -6.47 -23.04 5.83
N VAL A 270 -5.56 -22.15 5.50
CA VAL A 270 -5.46 -21.54 4.17
C VAL A 270 -4.01 -21.53 3.68
N THR A 271 -3.85 -21.72 2.38
CA THR A 271 -2.55 -21.54 1.72
C THR A 271 -2.35 -20.06 1.42
N VAL A 272 -1.32 -19.47 1.99
CA VAL A 272 -0.81 -18.16 1.58
C VAL A 272 0.29 -18.40 0.56
N SER A 273 0.15 -17.85 -0.65
CA SER A 273 1.13 -18.05 -1.72
C SER A 273 1.26 -16.79 -2.55
N VAL A 274 2.40 -16.10 -2.46
CA VAL A 274 2.68 -14.85 -3.15
C VAL A 274 4.04 -14.88 -3.81
N LEU A 275 4.20 -14.13 -4.88
CA LEU A 275 5.50 -13.78 -5.44
C LEU A 275 5.84 -12.35 -5.02
N ALA A 276 6.99 -12.19 -4.39
CA ALA A 276 7.61 -10.92 -4.06
C ALA A 276 8.78 -10.68 -5.01
N THR A 277 8.73 -9.62 -5.79
CA THR A 277 9.75 -9.31 -6.79
C THR A 277 10.32 -7.92 -6.55
N ALA A 278 11.64 -7.84 -6.49
CA ALA A 278 12.37 -6.58 -6.54
C ALA A 278 12.72 -6.23 -7.98
N TYR A 279 12.48 -4.98 -8.37
CA TYR A 279 12.79 -4.43 -9.68
C TYR A 279 13.72 -3.24 -9.56
N GLN A 280 14.58 -3.06 -10.55
CA GLN A 280 15.43 -1.88 -10.73
C GLN A 280 14.94 -1.05 -11.91
N PRO A 281 14.97 0.30 -11.83
CA PRO A 281 14.70 1.17 -12.97
C PRO A 281 15.73 0.90 -14.12
N ARG A 282 15.24 0.99 -15.35
CA ARG A 282 16.06 0.90 -16.57
C ARG A 282 16.69 2.25 -16.90
#